data_5c2376aec4968e4375d42fd04a471ab1
#
_entry.id   5c2376aec4968e4375d42fd04a471ab1
#
_cell.length_a   1.000
_cell.length_b   1.000
_cell.length_c   1.000
_cell.angle_alpha   90.00
_cell.angle_beta   90.00
_cell.angle_gamma   90.00
#
_symmetry.space_group_name_H-M   'P 1'
#
loop_
_entity.id
_entity.type
_entity.pdbx_description
1 polymer ?
#
loop_
_entity_poly.entity_id
_entity_poly.type
_entity_poly.pdbx_seq_one_letter_code
_entity_poly.pdbx_strand_id
1 'polypeptide(L)'
;MKKILSVLLALAMVLSLAACGASAPAATEAPKAEAPKAEAPAATEAPAVEPVTLNVAYMPNWGSLWAVATADAMGFFAEEGITVNMTAFEDGPTEIAAMESGAMDVAFIGPGAHKLSAKGQANVFLLQHLGDGDCIIGLNGIKTLEELKGKKIGYAAGTSSESILTTALASVGLTMDDVDALSMDATALTTAALSGSVDAVAAWSPYSLTILANAEDATDICSNVDFATMASPGSWVVNPKWGAENEEALVRFVRAMYKAMDYASAATTDDAVAYEVAGYIAKVIASDAETVIGQRYDGSWLSSDAMMEMLESGKLVQIYEDQKANFIAGGSLEEEGTLPASDFVLTAVMEAAK
;
A
#
# COMPACT_ATOMS: atom_id res chain seq x y z
N MET A 1 25.19 37.36 -30.43
CA MET A 1 26.01 37.40 -31.65
C MET A 1 26.38 35.99 -32.05
N LYS A 2 26.03 35.67 -33.27
CA LYS A 2 26.54 34.63 -34.20
C LYS A 2 26.35 33.18 -33.78
N LYS A 3 25.31 32.45 -34.29
CA LYS A 3 25.15 31.92 -35.68
C LYS A 3 25.99 30.68 -35.92
N ILE A 4 25.32 29.52 -36.07
CA ILE A 4 25.07 28.78 -37.31
C ILE A 4 26.22 27.88 -37.72
N LEU A 5 25.94 26.60 -37.90
CA LEU A 5 26.05 25.79 -39.14
C LEU A 5 25.97 24.31 -38.74
N SER A 6 24.93 23.53 -38.90
CA SER A 6 24.32 23.02 -40.15
C SER A 6 25.24 22.14 -40.99
N VAL A 7 24.71 20.98 -41.31
CA VAL A 7 24.58 20.34 -42.62
C VAL A 7 25.31 19.05 -42.84
N LEU A 8 24.51 17.97 -42.92
CA LEU A 8 24.39 16.94 -43.99
C LEU A 8 25.62 16.17 -44.47
N LEU A 9 25.45 14.86 -44.54
CA LEU A 9 25.55 14.00 -45.74
C LEU A 9 25.15 12.57 -45.37
N ALA A 10 24.17 12.03 -45.73
CA ALA A 10 23.38 11.46 -46.81
C ALA A 10 24.20 10.45 -47.69
N LEU A 11 23.66 9.22 -47.76
CA LEU A 11 23.45 8.38 -48.95
C LEU A 11 24.64 7.77 -49.65
N ALA A 12 24.65 6.44 -49.75
CA ALA A 12 24.77 5.58 -50.95
C ALA A 12 24.80 4.12 -50.52
N MET A 13 23.80 3.34 -50.74
CA MET A 13 23.44 2.50 -51.89
C MET A 13 24.62 2.07 -52.73
N VAL A 14 24.76 0.73 -52.92
CA VAL A 14 24.50 0.10 -54.23
C VAL A 14 24.67 -1.43 -54.13
N LEU A 15 23.71 -2.12 -54.71
CA LEU A 15 23.68 -3.50 -55.13
C LEU A 15 24.89 -3.91 -56.02
N SER A 16 25.26 -5.17 -55.97
CA SER A 16 25.61 -5.89 -57.19
C SER A 16 25.32 -7.38 -57.11
N LEU A 17 24.62 -7.80 -58.12
CA LEU A 17 24.19 -9.14 -58.48
C LEU A 17 25.28 -9.95 -59.21
N ALA A 18 25.04 -11.28 -59.17
CA ALA A 18 25.25 -12.25 -60.24
C ALA A 18 26.70 -12.73 -60.49
N ALA A 19 26.95 -13.93 -60.81
CA ALA A 19 26.32 -15.15 -61.26
C ALA A 19 27.41 -16.10 -61.81
N CYS A 20 27.02 -17.33 -62.05
CA CYS A 20 27.71 -18.41 -62.85
C CYS A 20 28.81 -19.14 -62.12
N GLY A 21 28.78 -20.44 -61.89
CA GLY A 21 28.19 -21.53 -62.63
C GLY A 21 29.29 -22.50 -63.08
N ALA A 22 29.32 -23.74 -62.57
CA ALA A 22 29.91 -24.91 -63.31
C ALA A 22 29.53 -26.18 -62.55
N SER A 23 29.19 -27.18 -63.36
CA SER A 23 28.54 -28.44 -63.04
C SER A 23 29.52 -29.55 -62.66
N ALA A 24 29.08 -30.41 -61.72
CA ALA A 24 29.15 -31.88 -61.66
C ALA A 24 30.52 -32.60 -61.51
N PRO A 25 30.59 -33.85 -60.97
CA PRO A 25 29.61 -34.93 -61.09
C PRO A 25 29.28 -35.68 -59.76
N ALA A 26 28.26 -36.50 -59.89
CA ALA A 26 27.64 -37.38 -58.95
C ALA A 26 28.52 -38.37 -58.22
N ALA A 27 28.31 -38.56 -56.92
CA ALA A 27 28.72 -39.76 -56.19
C ALA A 27 27.55 -40.31 -55.41
N THR A 28 27.36 -41.59 -55.60
CA THR A 28 26.34 -42.56 -55.20
C THR A 28 25.87 -42.46 -53.77
N GLU A 29 24.51 -42.47 -53.60
CA GLU A 29 23.78 -42.61 -52.32
C GLU A 29 24.05 -43.97 -51.68
N ALA A 30 24.35 -43.91 -50.36
CA ALA A 30 24.17 -45.03 -49.44
C ALA A 30 22.97 -44.77 -48.56
N PRO A 31 22.12 -45.77 -48.23
CA PRO A 31 20.88 -45.55 -47.54
C PRO A 31 21.09 -45.13 -46.07
N LYS A 32 20.56 -43.97 -45.71
CA LYS A 32 20.54 -43.45 -44.35
C LYS A 32 19.37 -44.08 -43.61
N ALA A 33 19.67 -44.92 -42.62
CA ALA A 33 18.67 -45.44 -41.70
C ALA A 33 18.03 -44.27 -40.93
N GLU A 34 16.72 -44.13 -41.03
CA GLU A 34 15.92 -43.24 -40.19
C GLU A 34 15.94 -43.75 -38.76
N ALA A 35 16.49 -42.95 -37.86
CA ALA A 35 16.31 -43.12 -36.43
C ALA A 35 14.90 -42.62 -36.04
N PRO A 36 14.18 -43.30 -35.13
CA PRO A 36 12.88 -42.88 -34.71
C PRO A 36 12.95 -41.52 -34.00
N LYS A 37 12.18 -40.54 -34.50
CA LYS A 37 12.00 -39.25 -33.91
C LYS A 37 11.24 -39.46 -32.61
N ALA A 38 11.92 -39.37 -31.46
CA ALA A 38 11.25 -39.31 -30.19
C ALA A 38 10.40 -37.99 -30.16
N GLU A 39 9.09 -38.11 -30.20
CA GLU A 39 8.20 -37.01 -29.85
C GLU A 39 8.48 -36.62 -28.40
N ALA A 40 8.98 -35.39 -28.20
CA ALA A 40 9.02 -34.79 -26.90
C ALA A 40 7.55 -34.68 -26.39
N PRO A 41 7.28 -34.98 -25.10
CA PRO A 41 5.94 -34.78 -24.54
C PRO A 41 5.54 -33.32 -24.77
N ALA A 42 4.38 -33.13 -25.37
CA ALA A 42 3.76 -31.81 -25.45
C ALA A 42 3.71 -31.24 -24.02
N ALA A 43 4.39 -30.15 -23.79
CA ALA A 43 4.20 -29.37 -22.58
C ALA A 43 2.69 -29.03 -22.54
N THR A 44 2.00 -29.53 -21.54
CA THR A 44 0.64 -29.13 -21.26
C THR A 44 0.73 -27.65 -20.91
N GLU A 45 0.36 -26.76 -21.83
CA GLU A 45 0.17 -25.34 -21.52
C GLU A 45 -0.84 -25.28 -20.34
N ALA A 46 -0.42 -24.72 -19.24
CA ALA A 46 -1.33 -24.37 -18.17
C ALA A 46 -2.46 -23.53 -18.79
N PRO A 47 -3.72 -23.69 -18.36
CA PRO A 47 -4.82 -22.91 -18.88
C PRO A 47 -4.46 -21.43 -18.80
N ALA A 48 -4.54 -20.74 -19.94
CA ALA A 48 -4.25 -19.33 -20.02
C ALA A 48 -5.19 -18.60 -19.07
N VAL A 49 -4.61 -17.95 -18.05
CA VAL A 49 -5.37 -17.14 -17.08
C VAL A 49 -5.95 -15.95 -17.84
N GLU A 50 -7.26 -15.71 -17.75
CA GLU A 50 -7.90 -14.54 -18.35
C GLU A 50 -7.30 -13.25 -17.77
N PRO A 51 -6.75 -12.35 -18.60
CA PRO A 51 -6.18 -11.10 -18.13
C PRO A 51 -7.24 -10.23 -17.46
N VAL A 52 -6.88 -9.59 -16.35
CA VAL A 52 -7.75 -8.64 -15.64
C VAL A 52 -7.01 -7.33 -15.42
N THR A 53 -7.74 -6.21 -15.56
CA THR A 53 -7.24 -4.89 -15.18
C THR A 53 -7.94 -4.45 -13.91
N LEU A 54 -7.17 -4.04 -12.90
CA LEU A 54 -7.67 -3.57 -11.61
C LEU A 54 -7.36 -2.08 -11.42
N ASN A 55 -8.35 -1.30 -11.02
CA ASN A 55 -8.19 0.08 -10.60
C ASN A 55 -7.90 0.08 -9.09
N VAL A 56 -6.72 0.54 -8.72
CA VAL A 56 -6.14 0.39 -7.39
C VAL A 56 -5.99 1.77 -6.75
N ALA A 57 -6.70 2.00 -5.65
CA ALA A 57 -6.55 3.22 -4.85
C ALA A 57 -5.40 3.05 -3.83
N TYR A 58 -4.60 4.12 -3.65
CA TYR A 58 -3.49 4.13 -2.71
C TYR A 58 -3.25 5.51 -2.10
N MET A 59 -2.66 5.55 -0.91
CA MET A 59 -2.10 6.78 -0.33
C MET A 59 -0.63 6.93 -0.75
N PRO A 60 -0.14 8.16 -1.07
CA PRO A 60 1.21 8.38 -1.59
C PRO A 60 2.28 8.32 -0.48
N ASN A 61 2.40 7.19 0.20
CA ASN A 61 3.35 6.94 1.27
C ASN A 61 3.93 5.52 1.20
N TRP A 62 4.98 5.27 1.96
CA TRP A 62 5.61 3.96 2.06
C TRP A 62 4.61 2.88 2.50
N GLY A 63 3.82 3.14 3.55
CA GLY A 63 2.89 2.17 4.13
C GLY A 63 1.91 1.59 3.11
N SER A 64 1.37 2.43 2.22
CA SER A 64 0.48 1.98 1.16
C SER A 64 1.23 1.26 0.03
N LEU A 65 2.40 1.76 -0.36
CA LEU A 65 3.04 1.45 -1.64
C LEU A 65 4.15 0.39 -1.57
N TRP A 66 4.73 0.09 -0.38
CA TRP A 66 5.92 -0.76 -0.28
C TRP A 66 5.79 -2.13 -0.95
N ALA A 67 4.63 -2.77 -0.85
CA ALA A 67 4.40 -4.08 -1.47
C ALA A 67 3.79 -3.95 -2.88
N VAL A 68 2.78 -3.10 -3.09
CA VAL A 68 2.08 -3.00 -4.38
C VAL A 68 2.97 -2.41 -5.48
N ALA A 69 3.76 -1.36 -5.17
CA ALA A 69 4.71 -0.80 -6.14
C ALA A 69 5.85 -1.79 -6.47
N THR A 70 6.27 -2.58 -5.47
CA THR A 70 7.23 -3.67 -5.68
C THR A 70 6.64 -4.77 -6.55
N ALA A 71 5.39 -5.19 -6.30
CA ALA A 71 4.72 -6.22 -7.11
C ALA A 71 4.60 -5.81 -8.58
N ASP A 72 4.22 -4.56 -8.83
CA ASP A 72 4.12 -4.01 -10.18
C ASP A 72 5.49 -3.90 -10.85
N ALA A 73 6.47 -3.29 -10.19
CA ALA A 73 7.81 -3.06 -10.73
C ALA A 73 8.59 -4.35 -11.01
N MET A 74 8.41 -5.39 -10.19
CA MET A 74 9.05 -6.69 -10.35
C MET A 74 8.28 -7.65 -11.27
N GLY A 75 7.10 -7.22 -11.78
CA GLY A 75 6.29 -8.00 -12.71
C GLY A 75 5.44 -9.10 -12.07
N PHE A 76 5.29 -9.15 -10.74
CA PHE A 76 4.52 -10.20 -10.06
C PHE A 76 3.04 -10.13 -10.41
N PHE A 77 2.48 -8.94 -10.63
CA PHE A 77 1.12 -8.81 -11.15
C PHE A 77 0.98 -9.37 -12.59
N ALA A 78 1.97 -9.10 -13.44
CA ALA A 78 1.97 -9.62 -14.81
C ALA A 78 2.05 -11.16 -14.85
N GLU A 79 2.79 -11.79 -13.92
CA GLU A 79 2.83 -13.25 -13.77
C GLU A 79 1.46 -13.85 -13.45
N GLU A 80 0.62 -13.10 -12.72
CA GLU A 80 -0.76 -13.48 -12.36
C GLU A 80 -1.79 -12.99 -13.40
N GLY A 81 -1.37 -12.44 -14.55
CA GLY A 81 -2.25 -11.89 -15.58
C GLY A 81 -3.02 -10.64 -15.14
N ILE A 82 -2.48 -9.89 -14.19
CA ILE A 82 -3.07 -8.65 -13.66
C ILE A 82 -2.33 -7.44 -14.24
N THR A 83 -3.11 -6.44 -14.65
CA THR A 83 -2.63 -5.08 -14.91
C THR A 83 -3.22 -4.15 -13.85
N VAL A 84 -2.42 -3.30 -13.21
CA VAL A 84 -2.90 -2.36 -12.20
C VAL A 84 -2.89 -0.93 -12.74
N ASN A 85 -4.00 -0.21 -12.54
CA ASN A 85 -4.11 1.23 -12.76
C ASN A 85 -4.17 1.90 -11.39
N MET A 86 -3.07 2.50 -10.95
CA MET A 86 -2.95 3.08 -9.61
C MET A 86 -3.39 4.55 -9.59
N THR A 87 -4.27 4.91 -8.63
CA THR A 87 -4.77 6.27 -8.41
C THR A 87 -4.53 6.70 -6.97
N ALA A 88 -3.94 7.88 -6.78
CA ALA A 88 -3.64 8.45 -5.47
C ALA A 88 -4.86 9.08 -4.81
N PHE A 89 -5.00 8.87 -3.50
CA PHE A 89 -5.98 9.49 -2.61
C PHE A 89 -5.29 10.01 -1.36
N GLU A 90 -5.95 10.90 -0.63
CA GLU A 90 -5.37 11.47 0.59
C GLU A 90 -5.64 10.61 1.84
N ASP A 91 -6.75 9.85 1.86
CA ASP A 91 -7.17 9.05 3.01
C ASP A 91 -8.05 7.84 2.63
N GLY A 92 -8.15 6.90 3.57
CA GLY A 92 -8.94 5.67 3.39
C GLY A 92 -10.44 5.87 3.22
N PRO A 93 -11.11 6.78 3.93
CA PRO A 93 -12.53 7.08 3.69
C PRO A 93 -12.84 7.52 2.26
N THR A 94 -12.01 8.35 1.64
CA THR A 94 -12.18 8.77 0.23
C THR A 94 -11.92 7.62 -0.75
N GLU A 95 -10.98 6.72 -0.43
CA GLU A 95 -10.74 5.50 -1.20
C GLU A 95 -11.95 4.55 -1.18
N ILE A 96 -12.56 4.33 0.00
CA ILE A 96 -13.77 3.51 0.14
C ILE A 96 -14.93 4.13 -0.65
N ALA A 97 -15.13 5.44 -0.57
CA ALA A 97 -16.16 6.13 -1.35
C ALA A 97 -15.94 5.98 -2.87
N ALA A 98 -14.67 5.97 -3.34
CA ALA A 98 -14.34 5.73 -4.74
C ALA A 98 -14.65 4.26 -5.15
N MET A 99 -14.42 3.29 -4.28
CA MET A 99 -14.84 1.90 -4.50
C MET A 99 -16.36 1.74 -4.55
N GLU A 100 -17.10 2.39 -3.64
CA GLU A 100 -18.57 2.37 -3.64
C GLU A 100 -19.16 2.94 -4.92
N SER A 101 -18.53 3.96 -5.49
CA SER A 101 -18.93 4.53 -6.78
C SER A 101 -18.58 3.67 -7.99
N GLY A 102 -17.78 2.62 -7.82
CA GLY A 102 -17.25 1.77 -8.89
C GLY A 102 -16.08 2.39 -9.66
N ALA A 103 -15.48 3.48 -9.17
CA ALA A 103 -14.30 4.09 -9.79
C ALA A 103 -13.02 3.29 -9.49
N MET A 104 -12.96 2.64 -8.31
CA MET A 104 -11.85 1.79 -7.86
C MET A 104 -12.37 0.39 -7.56
N ASP A 105 -11.54 -0.63 -7.85
CA ASP A 105 -11.87 -2.03 -7.59
C ASP A 105 -11.36 -2.46 -6.21
N VAL A 106 -10.14 -2.07 -5.87
CA VAL A 106 -9.49 -2.34 -4.58
C VAL A 106 -8.83 -1.07 -4.04
N ALA A 107 -8.67 -0.99 -2.73
CA ALA A 107 -8.08 0.17 -2.07
C ALA A 107 -7.19 -0.25 -0.90
N PHE A 108 -6.18 0.58 -0.61
CA PHE A 108 -5.41 0.47 0.62
C PHE A 108 -5.97 1.42 1.68
N ILE A 109 -6.24 0.92 2.88
CA ILE A 109 -6.71 1.76 4.00
C ILE A 109 -5.85 1.62 5.25
N GLY A 110 -5.73 2.71 5.98
CA GLY A 110 -5.16 2.73 7.32
C GLY A 110 -6.18 2.40 8.40
N PRO A 111 -5.73 2.31 9.67
CA PRO A 111 -6.52 1.74 10.78
C PRO A 111 -7.83 2.47 11.05
N GLY A 112 -7.88 3.79 10.94
CA GLY A 112 -9.10 4.56 11.25
C GLY A 112 -10.27 4.30 10.30
N ALA A 113 -9.98 3.89 9.05
CA ALA A 113 -11.02 3.62 8.04
C ALA A 113 -11.67 2.23 8.21
N HIS A 114 -11.09 1.32 9.02
CA HIS A 114 -11.69 0.00 9.26
C HIS A 114 -13.06 0.05 9.96
N LYS A 115 -13.42 1.19 10.58
CA LYS A 115 -14.79 1.40 11.04
C LYS A 115 -15.84 1.32 9.93
N LEU A 116 -15.45 1.64 8.68
CA LEU A 116 -16.31 1.48 7.50
C LEU A 116 -16.42 0.01 7.09
N SER A 117 -15.34 -0.79 7.29
CA SER A 117 -15.41 -2.25 7.14
C SER A 117 -16.35 -2.88 8.17
N ALA A 118 -16.27 -2.45 9.42
CA ALA A 118 -17.21 -2.90 10.46
C ALA A 118 -18.67 -2.54 10.14
N LYS A 119 -18.93 -1.50 9.33
CA LYS A 119 -20.25 -1.14 8.80
C LYS A 119 -20.62 -1.89 7.51
N GLY A 120 -19.78 -2.80 7.01
CA GLY A 120 -20.03 -3.59 5.82
C GLY A 120 -19.82 -2.83 4.50
N GLN A 121 -19.13 -1.68 4.50
CA GLN A 121 -18.85 -0.89 3.30
C GLN A 121 -17.61 -1.38 2.54
N ALA A 122 -16.69 -2.09 3.20
CA ALA A 122 -15.52 -2.68 2.59
C ALA A 122 -15.10 -3.97 3.31
N ASN A 123 -14.62 -4.96 2.56
CA ASN A 123 -14.07 -6.19 3.12
C ASN A 123 -12.54 -6.16 3.05
N VAL A 124 -11.87 -6.52 4.15
CA VAL A 124 -10.42 -6.68 4.21
C VAL A 124 -10.03 -8.01 3.55
N PHE A 125 -9.16 -7.98 2.55
CA PHE A 125 -8.69 -9.20 1.89
C PHE A 125 -7.17 -9.41 1.97
N LEU A 126 -6.42 -8.45 2.57
CA LEU A 126 -5.01 -8.61 2.88
C LEU A 126 -4.58 -7.62 3.98
N LEU A 127 -3.96 -8.12 5.05
CA LEU A 127 -3.16 -7.34 5.99
C LEU A 127 -1.71 -7.32 5.50
N GLN A 128 -1.13 -6.15 5.26
CA GLN A 128 0.26 -6.09 4.77
C GLN A 128 1.29 -5.58 5.78
N HIS A 129 0.88 -4.79 6.77
CA HIS A 129 1.78 -4.29 7.82
C HIS A 129 1.03 -3.83 9.07
N LEU A 130 1.78 -3.62 10.15
CA LEU A 130 1.35 -2.90 11.34
C LEU A 130 2.17 -1.62 11.45
N GLY A 131 1.49 -0.46 11.40
CA GLY A 131 2.12 0.85 11.43
C GLY A 131 2.51 1.29 12.84
N ASP A 132 3.56 2.11 12.95
CA ASP A 132 4.06 2.71 14.20
C ASP A 132 4.05 4.25 14.13
N GLY A 133 3.69 4.81 12.97
CA GLY A 133 3.87 6.24 12.64
C GLY A 133 2.70 7.16 13.01
N ASP A 134 1.65 6.66 13.70
CA ASP A 134 0.57 7.50 14.20
C ASP A 134 0.98 8.14 15.53
N CYS A 135 0.96 9.48 15.65
CA CYS A 135 1.42 10.16 16.86
C CYS A 135 0.63 11.43 17.17
N ILE A 136 0.76 11.88 18.43
CA ILE A 136 0.35 13.22 18.89
C ILE A 136 1.59 14.10 18.98
N ILE A 137 1.58 15.18 18.22
CA ILE A 137 2.68 16.15 18.20
C ILE A 137 2.21 17.43 18.89
N GLY A 138 2.88 17.78 20.00
CA GLY A 138 2.70 19.05 20.70
C GLY A 138 3.46 20.16 20.02
N LEU A 139 2.87 21.34 19.98
CA LEU A 139 3.40 22.58 19.40
C LEU A 139 3.26 23.69 20.44
N ASN A 140 3.87 24.85 20.20
CA ASN A 140 3.74 26.01 21.07
C ASN A 140 4.06 25.71 22.56
N GLY A 141 5.00 24.78 22.80
CA GLY A 141 5.46 24.41 24.14
C GLY A 141 4.63 23.33 24.84
N ILE A 142 3.64 22.72 24.19
CA ILE A 142 2.87 21.55 24.70
C ILE A 142 3.77 20.31 24.65
N LYS A 143 3.87 19.59 25.78
CA LYS A 143 4.78 18.44 25.94
C LYS A 143 4.14 17.19 26.55
N THR A 144 2.93 17.31 27.09
CA THR A 144 2.22 16.18 27.72
C THR A 144 0.77 16.13 27.27
N LEU A 145 0.14 14.96 27.42
CA LEU A 145 -1.26 14.77 27.06
C LEU A 145 -2.21 15.59 27.95
N GLU A 146 -1.89 15.78 29.22
CA GLU A 146 -2.71 16.56 30.16
C GLU A 146 -2.76 18.04 29.77
N GLU A 147 -1.72 18.57 29.13
CA GLU A 147 -1.66 19.95 28.66
C GLU A 147 -2.56 20.21 27.44
N LEU A 148 -3.10 19.17 26.81
CA LEU A 148 -4.03 19.29 25.69
C LEU A 148 -5.39 19.85 26.10
N LYS A 149 -5.76 19.83 27.39
CA LYS A 149 -7.06 20.34 27.84
C LYS A 149 -7.28 21.79 27.45
N GLY A 150 -8.38 22.04 26.72
CA GLY A 150 -8.77 23.37 26.22
C GLY A 150 -7.90 23.90 25.09
N LYS A 151 -7.06 23.05 24.47
CA LYS A 151 -6.15 23.41 23.38
C LYS A 151 -6.77 23.15 22.02
N LYS A 152 -6.24 23.87 21.00
CA LYS A 152 -6.61 23.65 19.60
C LYS A 152 -5.81 22.49 19.04
N ILE A 153 -6.50 21.42 18.67
CA ILE A 153 -5.88 20.19 18.17
C ILE A 153 -6.38 19.90 16.77
N GLY A 154 -5.45 19.91 15.79
CA GLY A 154 -5.74 19.48 14.42
C GLY A 154 -5.77 17.98 14.32
N TYR A 155 -6.74 17.43 13.60
CA TYR A 155 -6.83 16.00 13.29
C TYR A 155 -7.60 15.75 11.98
N ALA A 156 -7.45 14.56 11.39
CA ALA A 156 -8.20 14.14 10.22
C ALA A 156 -9.27 13.12 10.62
N ALA A 157 -10.53 13.53 10.51
CA ALA A 157 -11.66 12.69 10.90
C ALA A 157 -11.76 11.43 10.03
N GLY A 158 -12.11 10.30 10.65
CA GLY A 158 -12.25 9.04 9.95
C GLY A 158 -10.95 8.26 9.70
N THR A 159 -9.81 8.80 10.10
CA THR A 159 -8.48 8.22 9.87
C THR A 159 -7.83 7.75 11.18
N SER A 160 -6.59 7.24 11.10
CA SER A 160 -5.77 6.91 12.28
C SER A 160 -5.51 8.11 13.19
N SER A 161 -5.49 9.32 12.61
CA SER A 161 -5.36 10.58 13.36
C SER A 161 -6.47 10.76 14.39
N GLU A 162 -7.73 10.51 14.03
CA GLU A 162 -8.84 10.52 15.00
C GLU A 162 -8.66 9.42 16.06
N SER A 163 -8.23 8.24 15.64
CA SER A 163 -8.07 7.10 16.54
C SER A 163 -7.00 7.34 17.60
N ILE A 164 -5.82 7.85 17.20
CA ILE A 164 -4.75 8.16 18.15
C ILE A 164 -5.16 9.31 19.07
N LEU A 165 -5.84 10.34 18.57
CA LEU A 165 -6.28 11.46 19.38
C LEU A 165 -7.28 11.03 20.47
N THR A 166 -8.32 10.28 20.09
CA THR A 166 -9.33 9.79 21.03
C THR A 166 -8.72 8.86 22.08
N THR A 167 -7.83 7.97 21.68
CA THR A 167 -7.13 7.04 22.59
C THR A 167 -6.21 7.79 23.55
N ALA A 168 -5.40 8.71 23.04
CA ALA A 168 -4.47 9.51 23.83
C ALA A 168 -5.21 10.38 24.86
N LEU A 169 -6.28 11.07 24.45
CA LEU A 169 -7.13 11.85 25.39
C LEU A 169 -7.73 10.96 26.47
N ALA A 170 -8.29 9.81 26.10
CA ALA A 170 -8.91 8.89 27.06
C ALA A 170 -7.91 8.37 28.10
N SER A 171 -6.64 8.16 27.72
CA SER A 171 -5.58 7.67 28.61
C SER A 171 -5.29 8.61 29.79
N VAL A 172 -5.58 9.91 29.63
CA VAL A 172 -5.43 10.94 30.68
C VAL A 172 -6.78 11.47 31.20
N GLY A 173 -7.88 10.75 30.89
CA GLY A 173 -9.22 11.09 31.38
C GLY A 173 -9.86 12.30 30.70
N LEU A 174 -9.39 12.65 29.51
CA LEU A 174 -9.95 13.68 28.64
C LEU A 174 -10.79 13.03 27.52
N THR A 175 -11.65 13.84 26.90
CA THR A 175 -12.47 13.50 25.75
C THR A 175 -12.32 14.55 24.66
N MET A 176 -12.90 14.32 23.49
CA MET A 176 -12.94 15.31 22.41
C MET A 176 -13.64 16.61 22.81
N ASP A 177 -14.56 16.56 23.78
CA ASP A 177 -15.26 17.75 24.32
C ASP A 177 -14.38 18.60 25.26
N ASP A 178 -13.28 18.04 25.76
CA ASP A 178 -12.33 18.76 26.63
C ASP A 178 -11.29 19.57 25.84
N VAL A 179 -11.29 19.50 24.52
CA VAL A 179 -10.34 20.15 23.61
C VAL A 179 -11.08 20.92 22.50
N ASP A 180 -10.41 21.87 21.85
CA ASP A 180 -10.91 22.51 20.62
C ASP A 180 -10.42 21.68 19.41
N ALA A 181 -11.14 20.59 19.10
CA ALA A 181 -10.79 19.64 18.07
C ALA A 181 -11.19 20.16 16.68
N LEU A 182 -10.19 20.37 15.81
CA LEU A 182 -10.33 20.94 14.48
C LEU A 182 -10.11 19.86 13.41
N SER A 183 -11.20 19.41 12.78
CA SER A 183 -11.10 18.45 11.67
C SER A 183 -10.63 19.14 10.39
N MET A 184 -9.60 18.56 9.76
CA MET A 184 -9.03 19.02 8.49
C MET A 184 -8.32 17.85 7.78
N ASP A 185 -8.04 18.00 6.48
CA ASP A 185 -7.24 17.01 5.75
C ASP A 185 -5.75 17.06 6.17
N ALA A 186 -5.00 16.04 5.80
CA ALA A 186 -3.60 15.88 6.23
C ALA A 186 -2.68 17.00 5.73
N THR A 187 -2.94 17.55 4.56
CA THR A 187 -2.17 18.68 3.99
C THR A 187 -2.43 19.97 4.76
N ALA A 188 -3.71 20.25 5.05
CA ALA A 188 -4.12 21.40 5.87
C ALA A 188 -3.59 21.26 7.31
N LEU A 189 -3.60 20.04 7.88
CA LEU A 189 -3.07 19.73 9.20
C LEU A 189 -1.57 20.05 9.30
N THR A 190 -0.78 19.63 8.31
CA THR A 190 0.65 19.98 8.22
C THR A 190 0.84 21.49 8.15
N THR A 191 0.07 22.18 7.32
CA THR A 191 0.14 23.64 7.18
C THR A 191 -0.22 24.35 8.49
N ALA A 192 -1.27 23.89 9.19
CA ALA A 192 -1.69 24.43 10.47
C ALA A 192 -0.62 24.25 11.55
N ALA A 193 0.04 23.09 11.59
CA ALA A 193 1.14 22.81 12.49
C ALA A 193 2.34 23.75 12.22
N LEU A 194 2.80 23.82 10.98
CA LEU A 194 3.96 24.64 10.59
C LEU A 194 3.72 26.15 10.76
N SER A 195 2.48 26.61 10.67
CA SER A 195 2.12 28.03 10.91
C SER A 195 1.89 28.37 12.38
N GLY A 196 1.89 27.38 13.29
CA GLY A 196 1.57 27.55 14.71
C GLY A 196 0.13 27.96 14.99
N SER A 197 -0.82 27.66 14.07
CA SER A 197 -2.24 28.01 14.23
C SER A 197 -3.03 27.01 15.08
N VAL A 198 -2.40 25.88 15.44
CA VAL A 198 -2.90 24.87 16.37
C VAL A 198 -1.85 24.62 17.46
N ASP A 199 -2.30 24.12 18.62
CA ASP A 199 -1.43 23.84 19.77
C ASP A 199 -0.86 22.41 19.75
N ALA A 200 -1.55 21.49 19.06
CA ALA A 200 -1.12 20.13 18.82
C ALA A 200 -1.76 19.57 17.55
N VAL A 201 -1.23 18.48 17.05
CA VAL A 201 -1.84 17.70 15.96
C VAL A 201 -1.76 16.22 16.24
N ALA A 202 -2.76 15.50 15.75
CA ALA A 202 -2.70 14.06 15.58
C ALA A 202 -2.38 13.77 14.11
N ALA A 203 -1.31 13.03 13.84
CA ALA A 203 -0.84 12.83 12.46
C ALA A 203 -0.25 11.44 12.27
N TRP A 204 -0.14 11.04 11.01
CA TRP A 204 0.55 9.81 10.59
C TRP A 204 1.69 10.13 9.60
N SER A 205 2.57 9.17 9.37
CA SER A 205 3.67 9.30 8.40
C SER A 205 3.14 9.37 6.95
N PRO A 206 3.67 10.24 6.07
CA PRO A 206 4.85 11.12 6.25
C PRO A 206 4.56 12.50 6.86
N TYR A 207 3.31 12.83 7.16
CA TYR A 207 2.93 14.16 7.67
C TYR A 207 3.54 14.41 9.05
N SER A 208 3.48 13.41 9.94
CA SER A 208 4.11 13.47 11.26
C SER A 208 5.62 13.76 11.17
N LEU A 209 6.33 13.04 10.29
CA LEU A 209 7.77 13.26 10.08
C LEU A 209 8.05 14.67 9.56
N THR A 210 7.22 15.16 8.63
CA THR A 210 7.36 16.53 8.08
C THR A 210 7.17 17.60 9.16
N ILE A 211 6.17 17.42 10.04
CA ILE A 211 5.87 18.35 11.13
C ILE A 211 7.02 18.34 12.15
N LEU A 212 7.44 17.15 12.61
CA LEU A 212 8.53 17.00 13.58
C LEU A 212 9.87 17.58 13.08
N ALA A 213 10.12 17.50 11.78
CA ALA A 213 11.35 18.02 11.18
C ALA A 213 11.35 19.54 10.96
N ASN A 214 10.17 20.17 10.80
CA ASN A 214 10.09 21.55 10.31
C ASN A 214 9.33 22.52 11.23
N ALA A 215 8.50 22.06 12.16
CA ALA A 215 7.83 22.93 13.10
C ALA A 215 8.77 23.27 14.27
N GLU A 216 8.87 24.56 14.59
CA GLU A 216 9.61 25.03 15.76
C GLU A 216 8.92 24.49 17.04
N ASP A 217 9.68 23.97 17.99
CA ASP A 217 9.19 23.39 19.25
C ASP A 217 8.29 22.15 19.12
N ALA A 218 8.26 21.48 17.94
CA ALA A 218 7.52 20.22 17.80
C ALA A 218 8.05 19.16 18.77
N THR A 219 7.15 18.53 19.49
CA THR A 219 7.45 17.46 20.45
C THR A 219 6.56 16.27 20.14
N ASP A 220 7.13 15.11 19.87
CA ASP A 220 6.40 13.84 19.85
C ASP A 220 6.01 13.51 21.30
N ILE A 221 4.68 13.58 21.58
CA ILE A 221 4.15 13.38 22.94
C ILE A 221 3.89 11.89 23.18
N CYS A 222 3.30 11.22 22.21
CA CYS A 222 3.04 9.79 22.24
C CYS A 222 2.75 9.26 20.82
N SER A 223 2.94 7.97 20.65
CA SER A 223 2.58 7.24 19.42
C SER A 223 1.64 6.08 19.71
N ASN A 224 1.11 5.47 18.65
CA ASN A 224 0.20 4.33 18.77
C ASN A 224 0.84 3.12 19.48
N VAL A 225 2.16 2.97 19.44
CA VAL A 225 2.88 1.87 20.13
C VAL A 225 2.90 2.02 21.64
N ASP A 226 2.61 3.20 22.17
CA ASP A 226 2.48 3.41 23.62
C ASP A 226 1.17 2.84 24.20
N PHE A 227 0.23 2.45 23.34
CA PHE A 227 -1.08 1.93 23.71
C PHE A 227 -1.23 0.47 23.28
N ALA A 228 -1.20 -0.46 24.24
CA ALA A 228 -1.22 -1.91 24.00
C ALA A 228 -2.45 -2.42 23.18
N THR A 229 -3.55 -1.67 23.18
CA THR A 229 -4.79 -2.00 22.45
C THR A 229 -4.86 -1.35 21.07
N MET A 230 -3.84 -0.57 20.68
CA MET A 230 -3.88 0.25 19.46
C MET A 230 -3.00 -0.33 18.36
N ALA A 231 -3.39 -1.48 17.83
CA ALA A 231 -2.79 -1.94 16.57
C ALA A 231 -3.16 -0.99 15.43
N SER A 232 -2.18 -0.75 14.54
CA SER A 232 -2.35 0.13 13.37
C SER A 232 -2.20 -0.70 12.07
N PRO A 233 -3.19 -1.57 11.71
CA PRO A 233 -3.12 -2.39 10.53
C PRO A 233 -3.26 -1.56 9.26
N GLY A 234 -2.34 -1.73 8.32
CA GLY A 234 -2.45 -1.30 6.94
C GLY A 234 -2.99 -2.42 6.06
N SER A 235 -4.13 -2.21 5.43
CA SER A 235 -4.91 -3.29 4.83
C SER A 235 -5.39 -2.97 3.42
N TRP A 236 -5.43 -3.99 2.57
CA TRP A 236 -6.13 -3.94 1.29
C TRP A 236 -7.58 -4.35 1.47
N VAL A 237 -8.46 -3.54 0.91
CA VAL A 237 -9.90 -3.73 1.00
C VAL A 237 -10.55 -3.72 -0.37
N VAL A 238 -11.75 -4.30 -0.43
CA VAL A 238 -12.56 -4.44 -1.63
C VAL A 238 -14.01 -4.12 -1.33
N ASN A 239 -14.75 -3.61 -2.33
CA ASN A 239 -16.20 -3.52 -2.23
C ASN A 239 -16.80 -4.94 -2.05
N PRO A 240 -17.67 -5.20 -1.06
CA PRO A 240 -18.16 -6.54 -0.74
C PRO A 240 -18.81 -7.24 -1.92
N LYS A 241 -19.62 -6.53 -2.72
CA LYS A 241 -20.29 -7.09 -3.88
C LYS A 241 -19.29 -7.43 -5.00
N TRP A 242 -18.43 -6.49 -5.33
CA TRP A 242 -17.43 -6.69 -6.37
C TRP A 242 -16.46 -7.82 -6.00
N GLY A 243 -16.01 -7.87 -4.73
CA GLY A 243 -15.14 -8.93 -4.24
C GLY A 243 -15.75 -10.32 -4.35
N ALA A 244 -17.05 -10.48 -4.04
CA ALA A 244 -17.75 -11.74 -4.18
C ALA A 244 -17.90 -12.19 -5.65
N GLU A 245 -17.99 -11.24 -6.59
CA GLU A 245 -18.08 -11.51 -8.03
C GLU A 245 -16.70 -11.78 -8.66
N ASN A 246 -15.57 -11.37 -7.99
CA ASN A 246 -14.21 -11.39 -8.54
C ASN A 246 -13.19 -12.03 -7.59
N GLU A 247 -13.59 -13.03 -6.80
CA GLU A 247 -12.74 -13.68 -5.79
C GLU A 247 -11.43 -14.22 -6.38
N GLU A 248 -11.46 -14.81 -7.57
CA GLU A 248 -10.25 -15.30 -8.24
C GLU A 248 -9.26 -14.18 -8.53
N ALA A 249 -9.73 -12.99 -8.94
CA ALA A 249 -8.87 -11.84 -9.17
C ALA A 249 -8.21 -11.35 -7.85
N LEU A 250 -8.95 -11.38 -6.73
CA LEU A 250 -8.40 -11.08 -5.41
C LEU A 250 -7.32 -12.08 -4.99
N VAL A 251 -7.56 -13.38 -5.16
CA VAL A 251 -6.57 -14.43 -4.86
C VAL A 251 -5.28 -14.20 -5.65
N ARG A 252 -5.39 -13.91 -6.94
CA ARG A 252 -4.23 -13.61 -7.80
C ARG A 252 -3.51 -12.33 -7.37
N PHE A 253 -4.26 -11.28 -7.02
CA PHE A 253 -3.69 -10.05 -6.48
C PHE A 253 -2.89 -10.34 -5.19
N VAL A 254 -3.47 -11.06 -4.23
CA VAL A 254 -2.80 -11.42 -2.98
C VAL A 254 -1.56 -12.28 -3.23
N ARG A 255 -1.58 -13.21 -4.19
CA ARG A 255 -0.41 -14.03 -4.54
C ARG A 255 0.74 -13.18 -5.08
N ALA A 256 0.46 -12.20 -5.93
CA ALA A 256 1.46 -11.22 -6.37
C ALA A 256 1.99 -10.37 -5.22
N MET A 257 1.10 -9.93 -4.33
CA MET A 257 1.47 -9.18 -3.13
C MET A 257 2.34 -9.99 -2.17
N TYR A 258 2.08 -11.28 -1.97
CA TYR A 258 2.91 -12.14 -1.12
C TYR A 258 4.35 -12.20 -1.60
N LYS A 259 4.58 -12.36 -2.91
CA LYS A 259 5.94 -12.32 -3.49
C LYS A 259 6.63 -10.98 -3.20
N ALA A 260 5.90 -9.88 -3.33
CA ALA A 260 6.42 -8.55 -3.05
C ALA A 260 6.66 -8.32 -1.54
N MET A 261 5.77 -8.78 -0.68
CA MET A 261 5.93 -8.70 0.78
C MET A 261 7.15 -9.50 1.24
N ASP A 262 7.36 -10.71 0.72
CA ASP A 262 8.54 -11.54 1.05
C ASP A 262 9.85 -10.88 0.65
N TYR A 263 9.88 -10.18 -0.48
CA TYR A 263 11.04 -9.42 -0.91
C TYR A 263 11.23 -8.13 -0.09
N ALA A 264 10.19 -7.30 -0.06
CA ALA A 264 10.29 -5.92 0.42
C ALA A 264 10.29 -5.79 1.95
N SER A 265 9.85 -6.82 2.70
CA SER A 265 9.91 -6.81 4.18
C SER A 265 11.34 -6.71 4.73
N ALA A 266 12.34 -7.08 3.94
CA ALA A 266 13.75 -6.92 4.29
C ALA A 266 14.24 -5.45 4.29
N ALA A 267 13.45 -4.49 3.80
CA ALA A 267 13.87 -3.10 3.64
C ALA A 267 14.27 -2.39 4.96
N THR A 268 13.83 -2.88 6.12
CA THR A 268 14.25 -2.34 7.42
C THR A 268 15.66 -2.76 7.84
N THR A 269 16.15 -3.88 7.31
CA THR A 269 17.44 -4.49 7.69
C THR A 269 18.44 -4.54 6.54
N ASP A 270 17.99 -4.36 5.30
CA ASP A 270 18.82 -4.37 4.10
C ASP A 270 18.64 -3.06 3.33
N ASP A 271 19.67 -2.21 3.35
CA ASP A 271 19.66 -0.92 2.68
C ASP A 271 19.54 -1.02 1.16
N ALA A 272 20.05 -2.09 0.54
CA ALA A 272 19.93 -2.27 -0.91
C ALA A 272 18.47 -2.51 -1.30
N VAL A 273 17.78 -3.40 -0.57
CA VAL A 273 16.34 -3.62 -0.73
C VAL A 273 15.56 -2.34 -0.45
N ALA A 274 15.91 -1.60 0.61
CA ALA A 274 15.26 -0.36 0.96
C ALA A 274 15.32 0.67 -0.16
N TYR A 275 16.48 0.88 -0.78
CA TYR A 275 16.63 1.81 -1.90
C TYR A 275 15.91 1.35 -3.16
N GLU A 276 15.84 0.05 -3.42
CA GLU A 276 15.06 -0.48 -4.55
C GLU A 276 13.57 -0.25 -4.34
N VAL A 277 13.03 -0.59 -3.17
CA VAL A 277 11.61 -0.35 -2.82
C VAL A 277 11.29 1.14 -2.85
N ALA A 278 12.15 1.99 -2.26
CA ALA A 278 12.01 3.44 -2.34
C ALA A 278 11.99 3.95 -3.79
N GLY A 279 12.82 3.38 -4.66
CA GLY A 279 12.84 3.70 -6.09
C GLY A 279 11.57 3.29 -6.82
N TYR A 280 10.94 2.18 -6.46
CA TYR A 280 9.64 1.77 -7.01
C TYR A 280 8.52 2.71 -6.56
N ILE A 281 8.46 3.05 -5.26
CA ILE A 281 7.51 4.00 -4.71
C ILE A 281 7.67 5.37 -5.37
N ALA A 282 8.90 5.88 -5.44
CA ALA A 282 9.23 7.19 -6.00
C ALA A 282 8.74 7.36 -7.45
N LYS A 283 8.79 6.29 -8.26
CA LYS A 283 8.24 6.31 -9.63
C LYS A 283 6.72 6.47 -9.63
N VAL A 284 6.02 5.81 -8.70
CA VAL A 284 4.55 5.88 -8.61
C VAL A 284 4.09 7.28 -8.22
N ILE A 285 4.76 7.89 -7.23
CA ILE A 285 4.34 9.21 -6.69
C ILE A 285 5.08 10.41 -7.32
N ALA A 286 5.87 10.17 -8.37
CA ALA A 286 6.68 11.19 -9.04
C ALA A 286 7.59 11.99 -8.07
N SER A 287 8.26 11.28 -7.16
CA SER A 287 9.18 11.81 -6.14
C SER A 287 10.59 11.21 -6.32
N ASP A 288 11.45 11.35 -5.32
CA ASP A 288 12.75 10.69 -5.25
C ASP A 288 12.81 9.68 -4.10
N ALA A 289 13.73 8.71 -4.20
CA ALA A 289 13.86 7.65 -3.22
C ALA A 289 14.28 8.16 -1.83
N GLU A 290 15.08 9.22 -1.76
CA GLU A 290 15.52 9.81 -0.49
C GLU A 290 14.36 10.39 0.32
N THR A 291 13.35 10.93 -0.37
CA THR A 291 12.14 11.49 0.27
C THR A 291 11.31 10.40 0.97
N VAL A 292 11.26 9.20 0.41
CA VAL A 292 10.37 8.14 0.93
C VAL A 292 11.06 7.11 1.82
N ILE A 293 12.38 6.93 1.68
CA ILE A 293 13.11 5.84 2.35
C ILE A 293 13.09 5.93 3.87
N GLY A 294 13.00 7.13 4.43
CA GLY A 294 12.92 7.35 5.88
C GLY A 294 11.68 6.73 6.52
N GLN A 295 10.59 6.61 5.77
CA GLN A 295 9.31 6.04 6.24
C GLN A 295 9.38 4.52 6.45
N ARG A 296 10.44 3.85 6.01
CA ARG A 296 10.62 2.40 6.20
C ARG A 296 10.67 1.95 7.67
N TYR A 297 10.86 2.90 8.58
CA TYR A 297 10.93 2.62 10.02
C TYR A 297 9.59 2.87 10.73
N ASP A 298 8.54 3.28 10.01
CA ASP A 298 7.24 3.63 10.58
C ASP A 298 6.29 2.42 10.68
N GLY A 299 6.82 1.20 10.76
CA GLY A 299 6.01 0.00 10.89
C GLY A 299 6.76 -1.32 10.80
N SER A 300 6.03 -2.37 11.10
CA SER A 300 6.43 -3.77 10.95
C SER A 300 5.90 -4.30 9.61
N TRP A 301 6.78 -4.41 8.62
CA TRP A 301 6.46 -4.87 7.27
C TRP A 301 6.44 -6.39 7.25
N LEU A 302 5.25 -6.96 7.06
CA LEU A 302 5.03 -8.40 7.20
C LEU A 302 5.49 -9.14 5.94
N SER A 303 6.25 -10.23 6.11
CA SER A 303 6.35 -11.24 5.07
C SER A 303 5.04 -12.02 4.94
N SER A 304 4.84 -12.73 3.83
CA SER A 304 3.66 -13.57 3.67
C SER A 304 3.55 -14.62 4.77
N ASP A 305 4.68 -15.21 5.20
CA ASP A 305 4.70 -16.18 6.29
C ASP A 305 4.30 -15.56 7.64
N ALA A 306 4.81 -14.37 7.97
CA ALA A 306 4.44 -13.66 9.19
C ALA A 306 2.95 -13.31 9.22
N MET A 307 2.38 -12.88 8.10
CA MET A 307 0.94 -12.61 7.98
C MET A 307 0.13 -13.90 8.13
N MET A 308 0.55 -15.00 7.50
CA MET A 308 -0.11 -16.31 7.62
C MET A 308 -0.08 -16.85 9.05
N GLU A 309 1.03 -16.69 9.78
CA GLU A 309 1.11 -17.06 11.20
C GLU A 309 0.07 -16.29 12.05
N MET A 310 -0.12 -14.99 11.75
CA MET A 310 -1.17 -14.20 12.41
C MET A 310 -2.57 -14.70 12.04
N LEU A 311 -2.79 -15.13 10.81
CA LEU A 311 -4.04 -15.69 10.35
C LEU A 311 -4.35 -17.02 11.05
N GLU A 312 -3.43 -17.98 11.01
CA GLU A 312 -3.56 -19.32 11.61
C GLU A 312 -3.74 -19.27 13.13
N SER A 313 -3.09 -18.34 13.81
CA SER A 313 -3.27 -18.13 15.26
C SER A 313 -4.56 -17.40 15.63
N GLY A 314 -5.34 -16.89 14.66
CA GLY A 314 -6.52 -16.08 14.87
C GLY A 314 -6.21 -14.63 15.27
N LYS A 315 -4.94 -14.25 15.43
CA LYS A 315 -4.51 -12.89 15.81
C LYS A 315 -4.93 -11.85 14.77
N LEU A 316 -4.91 -12.21 13.49
CA LEU A 316 -5.28 -11.30 12.41
C LEU A 316 -6.73 -10.81 12.58
N VAL A 317 -7.69 -11.71 12.76
CA VAL A 317 -9.11 -11.35 12.95
C VAL A 317 -9.30 -10.60 14.27
N GLN A 318 -8.57 -11.00 15.33
CA GLN A 318 -8.64 -10.36 16.65
C GLN A 318 -8.23 -8.87 16.59
N ILE A 319 -7.22 -8.51 15.79
CA ILE A 319 -6.82 -7.10 15.60
C ILE A 319 -7.99 -6.23 15.15
N TYR A 320 -8.81 -6.69 14.21
CA TYR A 320 -9.96 -5.92 13.72
C TYR A 320 -11.12 -5.92 14.73
N GLU A 321 -11.30 -6.98 15.52
CA GLU A 321 -12.25 -6.96 16.64
C GLU A 321 -11.83 -5.95 17.72
N ASP A 322 -10.56 -5.93 18.10
CA ASP A 322 -10.02 -4.99 19.07
C ASP A 322 -10.14 -3.54 18.56
N GLN A 323 -9.85 -3.30 17.28
CA GLN A 323 -10.07 -1.97 16.67
C GLN A 323 -11.53 -1.55 16.72
N LYS A 324 -12.46 -2.43 16.35
CA LYS A 324 -13.91 -2.15 16.42
C LYS A 324 -14.32 -1.80 17.85
N ALA A 325 -13.85 -2.56 18.84
CA ALA A 325 -14.11 -2.28 20.24
C ALA A 325 -13.57 -0.89 20.67
N ASN A 326 -12.38 -0.52 20.22
CA ASN A 326 -11.80 0.79 20.48
C ASN A 326 -12.60 1.93 19.83
N PHE A 327 -13.08 1.75 18.58
CA PHE A 327 -13.95 2.75 17.93
C PHE A 327 -15.27 2.96 18.68
N ILE A 328 -15.88 1.88 19.18
CA ILE A 328 -17.10 1.95 19.98
C ILE A 328 -16.81 2.64 21.31
N ALA A 329 -15.78 2.23 22.03
CA ALA A 329 -15.39 2.83 23.32
C ALA A 329 -15.03 4.32 23.18
N GLY A 330 -14.39 4.72 22.07
CA GLY A 330 -14.05 6.10 21.75
C GLY A 330 -15.21 6.92 21.17
N GLY A 331 -16.40 6.32 20.98
CA GLY A 331 -17.58 7.01 20.47
C GLY A 331 -17.55 7.36 18.98
N SER A 332 -16.56 6.85 18.21
CA SER A 332 -16.45 7.08 16.77
C SER A 332 -17.20 6.04 15.93
N LEU A 333 -17.75 5.01 16.56
CA LEU A 333 -18.57 3.97 15.97
C LEU A 333 -19.69 3.57 16.94
N GLU A 334 -20.93 3.55 16.46
CA GLU A 334 -22.06 2.97 17.19
C GLU A 334 -21.99 1.45 17.08
N GLU A 335 -22.27 0.71 18.17
CA GLU A 335 -22.24 -0.76 18.19
C GLU A 335 -23.35 -1.37 17.33
N GLU A 336 -24.53 -0.72 17.31
CA GLU A 336 -25.69 -1.18 16.55
C GLU A 336 -25.41 -1.18 15.04
N GLY A 337 -25.65 -2.32 14.39
CA GLY A 337 -25.47 -2.51 12.95
C GLY A 337 -24.02 -2.78 12.51
N THR A 338 -23.08 -2.98 13.45
CA THR A 338 -21.72 -3.41 13.09
C THR A 338 -21.62 -4.91 12.86
N LEU A 339 -20.72 -5.31 11.95
CA LEU A 339 -20.39 -6.70 11.68
C LEU A 339 -19.28 -7.21 12.62
N PRO A 340 -19.25 -8.50 12.95
CA PRO A 340 -18.07 -9.12 13.53
C PRO A 340 -16.93 -9.13 12.50
N ALA A 341 -15.67 -9.10 12.94
CA ALA A 341 -14.53 -9.07 12.03
C ALA A 341 -14.46 -10.29 11.11
N SER A 342 -14.94 -11.45 11.57
CA SER A 342 -15.05 -12.66 10.75
C SER A 342 -15.91 -12.50 9.49
N ASP A 343 -16.80 -11.51 9.45
CA ASP A 343 -17.73 -11.30 8.33
C ASP A 343 -17.18 -10.31 7.29
N PHE A 344 -16.20 -9.47 7.67
CA PHE A 344 -15.59 -8.51 6.74
C PHE A 344 -14.09 -8.76 6.49
N VAL A 345 -13.47 -9.73 7.16
CA VAL A 345 -12.09 -10.18 6.87
C VAL A 345 -12.13 -11.46 6.06
N LEU A 346 -11.73 -11.38 4.80
CA LEU A 346 -11.79 -12.47 3.83
C LEU A 346 -10.58 -13.40 3.98
N THR A 347 -10.54 -14.17 5.08
CA THR A 347 -9.41 -15.08 5.38
C THR A 347 -9.21 -16.12 4.29
N ALA A 348 -10.29 -16.62 3.68
CA ALA A 348 -10.26 -17.62 2.62
C ALA A 348 -9.48 -17.13 1.37
N VAL A 349 -9.55 -15.83 1.04
CA VAL A 349 -8.77 -15.24 -0.06
C VAL A 349 -7.28 -15.29 0.24
N MET A 350 -6.89 -14.95 1.48
CA MET A 350 -5.49 -14.98 1.92
C MET A 350 -4.94 -16.41 1.95
N GLU A 351 -5.72 -17.38 2.42
CA GLU A 351 -5.37 -18.81 2.44
C GLU A 351 -5.22 -19.38 1.01
N ALA A 352 -6.13 -19.06 0.11
CA ALA A 352 -6.12 -19.54 -1.26
C ALA A 352 -4.96 -18.99 -2.11
N ALA A 353 -4.37 -17.87 -1.69
CA ALA A 353 -3.23 -17.24 -2.36
C ALA A 353 -1.87 -17.86 -1.98
N LYS A 354 -1.78 -18.62 -0.88
CA LYS A 354 -0.57 -19.28 -0.41
C LYS A 354 -0.30 -20.57 -1.17
#